data_2a8f787c97448d40f7c501d5177b8740
#
_entry.id   2a8f787c97448d40f7c501d5177b8740
#
_cell.length_a   1.000
_cell.length_b   1.000
_cell.length_c   1.000
_cell.angle_alpha   90.00
_cell.angle_beta   90.00
_cell.angle_gamma   90.00
#
_symmetry.space_group_name_H-M   'P 1'
#
loop_
_entity.id
_entity.type
_entity.pdbx_description
1 polymer ?
#
loop_
_entity_poly.entity_id
_entity_poly.type
_entity_poly.pdbx_seq_one_letter_code
_entity_poly.pdbx_strand_id
1 'polypeptide(L)'
;SHVDVVPVDQRSLKQWDQGPFDGTIENGYIYGRGALDDKSSALGTLEALESMLKTGWIPENNLYFSLGQDEEIGGNGGANLVAQHCRDNNLFFEAILDEGGIISKGSVPGLEDKPIALIGVAEKGYLSIEVNFNLAGGHSSMPERENAIAKAAEFVTYIQSDKIFQAQFSDPVEDFITHLAPEMSLGMKTIFALRPLTNSIILSSYQKSNTGRALTNNTAIATMISAGIKDNVVPTNARVVCNTRILPGTTQRDVIKAYELAAAKFGGIVSPYQASSSEATATSSSTSQAFIAIGKSITQTFPDALVSPYLTIGGTDSKNFTGLSKNTYRFLPIELKADELSSIHGTNERISIDGYHNLITFYQRIILAFGDLPS
;
A
#
# COMPACT_ATOMS: atom_id res chain seq x y z
N SER A 1 9.72 9.94 2.39
CA SER A 1 8.64 10.88 2.00
C SER A 1 8.87 11.43 0.59
N HIS A 2 7.79 11.92 -0.06
CA HIS A 2 7.86 12.49 -1.40
C HIS A 2 7.16 13.86 -1.52
N VAL A 3 7.42 14.57 -2.60
CA VAL A 3 6.90 15.93 -2.82
C VAL A 3 6.04 16.05 -4.09
N ASP A 4 6.06 15.06 -4.97
CA ASP A 4 5.12 14.95 -6.09
C ASP A 4 3.72 14.55 -5.59
N VAL A 5 2.74 14.64 -6.46
CA VAL A 5 1.33 14.40 -6.14
C VAL A 5 0.61 13.82 -7.35
N VAL A 6 -0.43 13.01 -7.13
CA VAL A 6 -1.31 12.57 -8.22
C VAL A 6 -2.02 13.77 -8.87
N PRO A 7 -2.34 13.69 -10.17
CA PRO A 7 -3.05 14.76 -10.87
C PRO A 7 -4.47 14.95 -10.33
N VAL A 8 -4.99 16.16 -10.44
CA VAL A 8 -6.39 16.48 -10.15
C VAL A 8 -7.20 16.34 -11.42
N ASP A 9 -8.24 15.51 -11.42
CA ASP A 9 -9.17 15.40 -12.54
C ASP A 9 -9.92 16.73 -12.71
N GLN A 10 -9.77 17.36 -13.88
CA GLN A 10 -10.44 18.62 -14.21
C GLN A 10 -11.97 18.55 -14.06
N ARG A 11 -12.57 17.36 -14.24
CA ARG A 11 -14.02 17.16 -14.07
C ARG A 11 -14.45 17.17 -12.62
N SER A 12 -13.52 16.91 -11.69
CA SER A 12 -13.78 16.90 -10.24
C SER A 12 -13.56 18.25 -9.57
N LEU A 13 -13.00 19.26 -10.25
CA LEU A 13 -12.69 20.57 -9.65
C LEU A 13 -13.88 21.23 -8.96
N LYS A 14 -15.10 21.05 -9.49
CA LYS A 14 -16.33 21.57 -8.90
C LYS A 14 -16.77 20.88 -7.60
N GLN A 15 -16.13 19.75 -7.27
CA GLN A 15 -16.40 18.97 -6.06
C GLN A 15 -15.42 19.32 -4.93
N TRP A 16 -14.43 20.17 -5.22
CA TRP A 16 -13.50 20.68 -4.22
C TRP A 16 -14.12 21.87 -3.51
N ASP A 17 -14.13 21.86 -2.18
CA ASP A 17 -14.59 22.97 -1.34
C ASP A 17 -13.62 24.17 -1.41
N GLN A 18 -12.31 23.88 -1.55
CA GLN A 18 -11.23 24.84 -1.73
C GLN A 18 -10.37 24.42 -2.93
N GLY A 19 -9.70 25.35 -3.60
CA GLY A 19 -8.85 25.03 -4.73
C GLY A 19 -7.74 24.03 -4.36
N PRO A 20 -7.53 22.97 -5.16
CA PRO A 20 -6.63 21.88 -4.81
C PRO A 20 -5.15 22.29 -4.70
N PHE A 21 -4.78 23.48 -5.16
CA PHE A 21 -3.41 24.00 -5.13
C PHE A 21 -3.29 25.39 -4.48
N ASP A 22 -4.35 25.86 -3.83
CA ASP A 22 -4.38 27.20 -3.24
C ASP A 22 -3.76 27.25 -1.84
N GLY A 23 -3.64 26.09 -1.17
CA GLY A 23 -3.14 26.01 0.20
C GLY A 23 -4.02 26.72 1.21
N THR A 24 -5.32 26.75 0.97
CA THR A 24 -6.28 27.50 1.81
C THR A 24 -6.34 26.90 3.21
N ILE A 25 -6.23 27.79 4.21
CA ILE A 25 -6.42 27.42 5.62
C ILE A 25 -7.81 27.90 6.03
N GLU A 26 -8.71 26.97 6.30
CA GLU A 26 -10.08 27.27 6.68
C GLU A 26 -10.66 26.19 7.62
N ASN A 27 -11.54 26.62 8.54
CA ASN A 27 -12.22 25.72 9.49
C ASN A 27 -11.30 24.74 10.24
N GLY A 28 -10.05 25.14 10.52
CA GLY A 28 -9.07 24.29 11.22
C GLY A 28 -8.35 23.26 10.33
N TYR A 29 -8.47 23.39 9.00
CA TYR A 29 -7.81 22.51 8.03
C TYR A 29 -6.94 23.29 7.04
N ILE A 30 -5.89 22.64 6.56
CA ILE A 30 -5.06 23.05 5.44
C ILE A 30 -5.51 22.20 4.25
N TYR A 31 -6.11 22.84 3.24
CA TYR A 31 -6.60 22.16 2.04
C TYR A 31 -5.56 22.15 0.94
N GLY A 32 -5.38 21.00 0.30
CA GLY A 32 -4.53 20.91 -0.88
C GLY A 32 -4.24 19.47 -1.30
N ARG A 33 -4.08 19.26 -2.59
CA ARG A 33 -3.52 18.03 -3.13
C ARG A 33 -2.08 17.86 -2.61
N GLY A 34 -1.77 16.72 -1.96
CA GLY A 34 -0.51 16.48 -1.27
C GLY A 34 -0.49 16.97 0.18
N ALA A 35 -1.62 17.47 0.72
CA ALA A 35 -1.70 17.85 2.13
C ALA A 35 -1.65 16.65 3.08
N LEU A 36 -2.08 15.46 2.60
CA LEU A 36 -1.92 14.19 3.29
C LEU A 36 -0.79 13.38 2.66
N ASP A 37 -0.78 13.23 1.35
CA ASP A 37 0.06 12.36 0.57
C ASP A 37 0.96 13.17 -0.38
N ASP A 38 2.24 13.46 -0.03
CA ASP A 38 2.93 13.24 1.26
C ASP A 38 3.74 14.47 1.69
N LYS A 39 3.34 15.68 1.22
CA LYS A 39 4.05 16.94 1.58
C LYS A 39 3.99 17.24 3.07
N SER A 40 2.96 16.73 3.77
CA SER A 40 2.86 16.90 5.22
C SER A 40 4.03 16.23 5.95
N SER A 41 4.40 15.00 5.58
CA SER A 41 5.54 14.33 6.21
C SER A 41 6.86 14.94 5.78
N ALA A 42 7.00 15.32 4.51
CA ALA A 42 8.21 15.99 4.02
C ALA A 42 8.49 17.28 4.78
N LEU A 43 7.51 18.19 4.85
CA LEU A 43 7.64 19.47 5.55
C LEU A 43 7.70 19.28 7.06
N GLY A 44 6.82 18.44 7.64
CA GLY A 44 6.78 18.22 9.09
C GLY A 44 8.07 17.62 9.64
N THR A 45 8.72 16.73 8.89
CA THR A 45 10.04 16.20 9.24
C THR A 45 11.13 17.31 9.25
N LEU A 46 11.12 18.19 8.25
CA LEU A 46 12.06 19.32 8.17
C LEU A 46 11.82 20.34 9.29
N GLU A 47 10.56 20.67 9.59
CA GLU A 47 10.21 21.57 10.71
C GLU A 47 10.59 20.96 12.08
N ALA A 48 10.38 19.67 12.26
CA ALA A 48 10.82 18.95 13.45
C ALA A 48 12.34 19.05 13.60
N LEU A 49 13.09 18.74 12.55
CA LEU A 49 14.55 18.81 12.54
C LEU A 49 15.06 20.24 12.81
N GLU A 50 14.49 21.25 12.13
CA GLU A 50 14.88 22.65 12.33
C GLU A 50 14.66 23.08 13.80
N SER A 51 13.53 22.73 14.38
CA SER A 51 13.22 23.07 15.77
C SER A 51 14.21 22.45 16.75
N MET A 52 14.63 21.21 16.51
CA MET A 52 15.61 20.50 17.34
C MET A 52 17.01 21.11 17.20
N LEU A 53 17.45 21.40 15.98
CA LEU A 53 18.74 22.05 15.72
C LEU A 53 18.84 23.43 16.39
N LYS A 54 17.74 24.20 16.45
CA LYS A 54 17.69 25.49 17.17
C LYS A 54 17.92 25.35 18.69
N THR A 55 17.66 24.17 19.27
CA THR A 55 17.99 23.90 20.68
C THR A 55 19.44 23.48 20.91
N GLY A 56 20.23 23.33 19.85
CA GLY A 56 21.61 22.84 19.90
C GLY A 56 21.72 21.32 19.99
N TRP A 57 20.62 20.59 19.73
CA TRP A 57 20.66 19.13 19.71
C TRP A 57 21.53 18.62 18.53
N ILE A 58 22.32 17.60 18.81
CA ILE A 58 23.17 16.89 17.84
C ILE A 58 22.90 15.39 18.02
N PRO A 59 22.54 14.65 16.95
CA PRO A 59 22.32 13.22 17.04
C PRO A 59 23.61 12.43 17.31
N GLU A 60 23.53 11.31 18.05
CA GLU A 60 24.66 10.40 18.25
C GLU A 60 24.96 9.61 16.94
N ASN A 61 23.91 9.29 16.18
CA ASN A 61 24.03 8.58 14.90
C ASN A 61 23.72 9.48 13.70
N ASN A 62 24.19 9.12 12.52
CA ASN A 62 23.83 9.79 11.28
C ASN A 62 22.37 9.59 10.94
N LEU A 63 21.68 10.66 10.66
CA LEU A 63 20.31 10.68 10.15
C LEU A 63 20.29 11.12 8.69
N TYR A 64 19.60 10.35 7.86
CA TYR A 64 19.46 10.62 6.44
C TYR A 64 18.00 10.92 6.12
N PHE A 65 17.73 12.00 5.40
CA PHE A 65 16.41 12.39 4.95
C PHE A 65 16.37 12.32 3.43
N SER A 66 15.48 11.48 2.89
CA SER A 66 15.26 11.34 1.45
C SER A 66 13.90 11.91 1.08
N LEU A 67 13.89 12.84 0.12
CA LEU A 67 12.68 13.44 -0.43
C LEU A 67 12.57 13.05 -1.90
N GLY A 68 11.61 12.19 -2.24
CA GLY A 68 11.31 11.73 -3.59
C GLY A 68 10.54 12.79 -4.38
N GLN A 69 10.65 12.74 -5.72
CA GLN A 69 9.91 13.64 -6.61
C GLN A 69 9.05 12.89 -7.65
N ASP A 70 8.98 11.59 -7.60
CA ASP A 70 8.29 10.75 -8.58
C ASP A 70 7.76 9.44 -7.99
N GLU A 71 7.39 9.45 -6.70
CA GLU A 71 6.81 8.30 -5.99
C GLU A 71 5.55 7.83 -6.69
N GLU A 72 4.65 8.74 -7.01
CA GLU A 72 3.34 8.51 -7.63
C GLU A 72 3.40 7.87 -9.02
N ILE A 73 4.58 7.85 -9.61
CA ILE A 73 4.86 7.16 -10.88
C ILE A 73 5.93 6.06 -10.74
N GLY A 74 6.25 5.66 -9.48
CA GLY A 74 7.05 4.49 -9.14
C GLY A 74 8.47 4.73 -8.68
N GLY A 75 8.90 6.00 -8.45
CA GLY A 75 10.16 6.36 -7.79
C GLY A 75 11.43 6.09 -8.58
N ASN A 76 11.35 5.92 -9.90
CA ASN A 76 12.51 5.51 -10.70
C ASN A 76 13.59 6.59 -10.82
N GLY A 77 13.20 7.87 -10.90
CA GLY A 77 14.08 9.03 -11.01
C GLY A 77 14.43 9.68 -9.67
N GLY A 78 13.74 9.30 -8.60
CA GLY A 78 13.89 9.78 -7.23
C GLY A 78 14.47 8.72 -6.30
N ALA A 79 13.62 8.08 -5.53
CA ALA A 79 14.02 7.15 -4.48
C ALA A 79 14.90 5.99 -4.96
N ASN A 80 14.68 5.47 -6.16
CA ASN A 80 15.53 4.43 -6.72
C ASN A 80 16.98 4.90 -6.94
N LEU A 81 17.18 6.13 -7.42
CA LEU A 81 18.53 6.70 -7.59
C LEU A 81 19.20 6.99 -6.25
N VAL A 82 18.42 7.46 -5.25
CA VAL A 82 18.92 7.63 -3.88
C VAL A 82 19.36 6.28 -3.30
N ALA A 83 18.52 5.26 -3.43
CA ALA A 83 18.85 3.91 -2.97
C ALA A 83 20.06 3.32 -3.69
N GLN A 84 20.22 3.57 -5.00
CA GLN A 84 21.39 3.17 -5.75
C GLN A 84 22.64 3.89 -5.23
N HIS A 85 22.57 5.22 -5.02
CA HIS A 85 23.67 5.97 -4.40
C HIS A 85 24.08 5.39 -3.04
N CYS A 86 23.12 5.00 -2.20
CA CYS A 86 23.41 4.36 -0.92
C CYS A 86 24.15 3.03 -1.10
N ARG A 87 23.73 2.18 -2.05
CA ARG A 87 24.41 0.91 -2.36
C ARG A 87 25.84 1.13 -2.84
N ASP A 88 26.03 2.07 -3.76
CA ASP A 88 27.35 2.39 -4.37
C ASP A 88 28.32 2.93 -3.33
N ASN A 89 27.83 3.58 -2.28
CA ASN A 89 28.63 4.11 -1.17
C ASN A 89 28.65 3.20 0.07
N ASN A 90 28.10 1.97 0.00
CA ASN A 90 28.00 1.04 1.11
C ASN A 90 27.33 1.65 2.36
N LEU A 91 26.32 2.47 2.15
CA LEU A 91 25.48 3.02 3.22
C LEU A 91 24.37 2.01 3.55
N PHE A 92 24.37 1.51 4.78
CA PHE A 92 23.33 0.64 5.31
C PHE A 92 22.71 1.32 6.53
N PHE A 93 21.44 1.06 6.74
CA PHE A 93 20.66 1.75 7.77
C PHE A 93 20.19 0.75 8.83
N GLU A 94 20.24 1.15 10.09
CA GLU A 94 19.63 0.38 11.18
C GLU A 94 18.13 0.33 11.03
N ALA A 95 17.51 1.45 10.66
CA ALA A 95 16.08 1.52 10.36
C ALA A 95 15.80 2.50 9.23
N ILE A 96 14.71 2.26 8.50
CA ILE A 96 14.12 3.15 7.51
C ILE A 96 12.66 3.35 7.91
N LEU A 97 12.21 4.59 7.96
CA LEU A 97 10.81 4.96 8.13
C LEU A 97 10.35 5.75 6.91
N ASP A 98 9.31 5.28 6.26
CA ASP A 98 8.65 5.92 5.13
C ASP A 98 7.17 6.17 5.45
N GLU A 99 6.45 6.81 4.57
CA GLU A 99 5.01 7.03 4.62
C GLU A 99 4.22 5.72 4.47
N GLY A 100 2.88 5.72 4.55
CA GLY A 100 1.97 4.65 4.13
C GLY A 100 1.00 4.16 5.20
N GLY A 101 1.43 3.71 6.37
CA GLY A 101 0.51 3.37 7.46
C GLY A 101 0.02 4.62 8.19
N ILE A 102 -1.18 4.59 8.75
CA ILE A 102 -1.81 5.74 9.43
C ILE A 102 -2.45 5.32 10.75
N ILE A 103 -2.95 6.29 11.52
CA ILE A 103 -3.84 6.03 12.64
C ILE A 103 -5.27 6.04 12.10
N SER A 104 -5.93 4.89 12.15
CA SER A 104 -7.29 4.72 11.62
C SER A 104 -8.28 4.37 12.72
N LYS A 105 -9.44 5.03 12.72
CA LYS A 105 -10.55 4.72 13.62
C LYS A 105 -11.72 4.15 12.83
N GLY A 106 -12.31 3.06 13.35
CA GLY A 106 -13.46 2.40 12.72
C GLY A 106 -13.09 1.39 11.60
N SER A 107 -11.81 1.15 11.35
CA SER A 107 -11.35 0.27 10.25
C SER A 107 -11.18 -1.19 10.66
N VAL A 108 -11.08 -1.49 11.95
CA VAL A 108 -10.85 -2.87 12.44
C VAL A 108 -12.10 -3.39 13.14
N PRO A 109 -12.75 -4.45 12.61
CA PRO A 109 -13.93 -5.04 13.23
C PRO A 109 -13.66 -5.52 14.67
N GLY A 110 -14.54 -5.11 15.59
CA GLY A 110 -14.42 -5.41 17.02
C GLY A 110 -13.57 -4.41 17.81
N LEU A 111 -13.04 -3.37 17.15
CA LEU A 111 -12.26 -2.26 17.74
C LEU A 111 -12.66 -0.91 17.12
N GLU A 112 -13.91 -0.76 16.71
CA GLU A 112 -14.40 0.40 15.96
C GLU A 112 -14.24 1.73 16.71
N ASP A 113 -14.29 1.68 18.04
CA ASP A 113 -14.18 2.88 18.90
C ASP A 113 -12.73 3.29 19.22
N LYS A 114 -11.75 2.43 18.90
CA LYS A 114 -10.34 2.67 19.22
C LYS A 114 -9.58 3.18 17.98
N PRO A 115 -8.75 4.24 18.11
CA PRO A 115 -7.78 4.56 17.09
C PRO A 115 -6.67 3.51 17.06
N ILE A 116 -6.30 3.04 15.87
CA ILE A 116 -5.29 2.01 15.69
C ILE A 116 -4.20 2.56 14.78
N ALA A 117 -2.99 2.68 15.30
CA ALA A 117 -1.81 3.05 14.55
C ALA A 117 -1.26 1.82 13.81
N LEU A 118 -1.39 1.84 12.50
CA LEU A 118 -1.05 0.76 11.58
C LEU A 118 0.38 0.97 11.06
N ILE A 119 1.38 0.35 11.68
CA ILE A 119 2.78 0.45 11.22
C ILE A 119 3.02 -0.61 10.15
N GLY A 120 3.21 -0.18 8.90
CA GLY A 120 3.55 -1.10 7.81
C GLY A 120 4.90 -1.77 8.04
N VAL A 121 4.90 -3.10 8.19
CA VAL A 121 6.11 -3.93 8.35
C VAL A 121 6.51 -4.63 7.06
N ALA A 122 5.64 -4.65 6.07
CA ALA A 122 5.88 -5.14 4.72
C ALA A 122 4.92 -4.47 3.75
N GLU A 123 5.26 -4.52 2.46
CA GLU A 123 4.40 -4.09 1.35
C GLU A 123 4.10 -5.26 0.42
N LYS A 124 2.92 -5.22 -0.17
CA LYS A 124 2.59 -6.14 -1.26
C LYS A 124 3.40 -5.81 -2.51
N GLY A 125 3.82 -6.86 -3.21
CA GLY A 125 4.40 -6.71 -4.53
C GLY A 125 3.39 -6.25 -5.58
N TYR A 126 3.90 -5.87 -6.74
CA TYR A 126 3.13 -5.38 -7.88
C TYR A 126 3.53 -6.11 -9.15
N LEU A 127 2.56 -6.61 -9.89
CA LEU A 127 2.79 -7.21 -11.19
C LEU A 127 1.61 -6.96 -12.12
N SER A 128 1.89 -6.47 -13.32
CA SER A 128 0.92 -6.48 -14.43
C SER A 128 1.34 -7.49 -15.47
N ILE A 129 0.38 -8.25 -15.96
CA ILE A 129 0.57 -9.23 -17.02
C ILE A 129 -0.47 -9.03 -18.11
N GLU A 130 -0.11 -9.47 -19.30
CA GLU A 130 -0.97 -9.47 -20.46
C GLU A 130 -1.35 -10.90 -20.82
N VAL A 131 -2.62 -11.11 -21.16
CA VAL A 131 -3.12 -12.39 -21.65
C VAL A 131 -3.75 -12.17 -23.02
N ASN A 132 -3.24 -12.87 -24.02
CA ASN A 132 -3.69 -12.80 -25.41
C ASN A 132 -4.45 -14.06 -25.80
N PHE A 133 -5.63 -13.88 -26.42
CA PHE A 133 -6.47 -14.92 -26.95
C PHE A 133 -6.47 -14.79 -28.47
N ASN A 134 -5.83 -15.74 -29.17
CA ASN A 134 -5.70 -15.73 -30.61
C ASN A 134 -6.54 -16.85 -31.22
N LEU A 135 -7.56 -16.50 -31.98
CA LEU A 135 -8.45 -17.44 -32.67
C LEU A 135 -8.65 -17.00 -34.14
N ALA A 136 -9.23 -17.88 -34.93
CA ALA A 136 -9.60 -17.52 -36.31
C ALA A 136 -10.63 -16.39 -36.29
N GLY A 137 -10.37 -15.37 -37.09
CA GLY A 137 -11.35 -14.31 -37.37
C GLY A 137 -12.25 -14.69 -38.57
N GLY A 138 -13.21 -13.81 -38.87
CA GLY A 138 -14.09 -14.06 -39.98
C GLY A 138 -15.20 -13.03 -40.18
N HIS A 139 -16.13 -13.35 -41.04
CA HIS A 139 -17.28 -12.51 -41.27
C HIS A 139 -18.36 -12.76 -40.22
N SER A 140 -18.91 -11.69 -39.64
CA SER A 140 -19.88 -11.76 -38.54
C SER A 140 -21.20 -12.48 -38.89
N SER A 141 -21.52 -12.65 -40.20
CA SER A 141 -22.70 -13.40 -40.65
C SER A 141 -22.54 -14.91 -40.63
N MET A 142 -21.31 -15.42 -40.48
CA MET A 142 -20.98 -16.85 -40.41
C MET A 142 -20.01 -17.07 -39.24
N PRO A 143 -20.46 -16.80 -37.99
CA PRO A 143 -19.56 -16.82 -36.82
C PRO A 143 -19.19 -18.25 -36.44
N GLU A 144 -17.92 -18.47 -36.10
CA GLU A 144 -17.50 -19.65 -35.37
C GLU A 144 -18.15 -19.67 -33.98
N ARG A 145 -18.27 -20.87 -33.40
CA ARG A 145 -18.85 -21.03 -32.04
C ARG A 145 -18.01 -20.37 -30.97
N GLU A 146 -16.69 -20.32 -31.18
CA GLU A 146 -15.72 -19.68 -30.28
C GLU A 146 -15.04 -18.53 -31.02
N ASN A 147 -14.79 -17.46 -30.31
CA ASN A 147 -14.04 -16.31 -30.82
C ASN A 147 -13.17 -15.71 -29.69
N ALA A 148 -12.22 -14.86 -30.07
CA ALA A 148 -11.26 -14.28 -29.14
C ALA A 148 -11.93 -13.46 -28.03
N ILE A 149 -12.99 -12.70 -28.34
CA ILE A 149 -13.74 -11.90 -27.37
C ILE A 149 -14.40 -12.79 -26.32
N ALA A 150 -15.06 -13.88 -26.75
CA ALA A 150 -15.74 -14.79 -25.83
C ALA A 150 -14.74 -15.45 -24.88
N LYS A 151 -13.58 -15.91 -25.37
CA LYS A 151 -12.53 -16.51 -24.52
C LYS A 151 -11.94 -15.51 -23.54
N ALA A 152 -11.70 -14.27 -23.97
CA ALA A 152 -11.25 -13.20 -23.06
C ALA A 152 -12.29 -12.91 -21.94
N ALA A 153 -13.57 -12.86 -22.29
CA ALA A 153 -14.65 -12.63 -21.32
C ALA A 153 -14.78 -13.78 -20.31
N GLU A 154 -14.70 -15.05 -20.75
CA GLU A 154 -14.66 -16.22 -19.90
C GLU A 154 -13.49 -16.16 -18.91
N PHE A 155 -12.30 -15.82 -19.39
CA PHE A 155 -11.11 -15.63 -18.57
C PHE A 155 -11.29 -14.51 -17.54
N VAL A 156 -11.76 -13.32 -17.93
CA VAL A 156 -12.03 -12.20 -17.01
C VAL A 156 -13.02 -12.63 -15.92
N THR A 157 -14.10 -13.32 -16.28
CA THR A 157 -15.07 -13.85 -15.32
C THR A 157 -14.42 -14.85 -14.36
N TYR A 158 -13.51 -15.68 -14.86
CA TYR A 158 -12.81 -16.68 -14.05
C TYR A 158 -11.88 -16.01 -13.02
N ILE A 159 -11.07 -15.01 -13.41
CA ILE A 159 -10.17 -14.33 -12.48
C ILE A 159 -10.91 -13.52 -11.41
N GLN A 160 -12.03 -12.90 -11.77
CA GLN A 160 -12.86 -12.14 -10.82
C GLN A 160 -13.61 -13.02 -9.81
N SER A 161 -13.67 -14.33 -10.03
CA SER A 161 -14.28 -15.27 -9.07
C SER A 161 -13.33 -15.74 -7.97
N ASP A 162 -12.18 -15.08 -7.78
CA ASP A 162 -11.13 -15.40 -6.79
C ASP A 162 -10.59 -16.86 -6.88
N LYS A 163 -10.64 -17.47 -8.09
CA LYS A 163 -10.22 -18.86 -8.30
C LYS A 163 -8.75 -19.03 -8.66
N ILE A 164 -8.04 -17.94 -8.96
CA ILE A 164 -6.61 -17.98 -9.32
C ILE A 164 -5.74 -18.22 -8.09
N PHE A 165 -6.03 -17.51 -7.00
CA PHE A 165 -5.26 -17.56 -5.77
C PHE A 165 -6.13 -18.02 -4.60
N GLN A 166 -5.51 -18.74 -3.69
CA GLN A 166 -6.15 -19.10 -2.42
C GLN A 166 -5.85 -18.05 -1.37
N ALA A 167 -6.86 -17.75 -0.54
CA ALA A 167 -6.69 -16.86 0.61
C ALA A 167 -5.77 -17.52 1.65
N GLN A 168 -4.87 -16.72 2.23
CA GLN A 168 -3.94 -17.16 3.26
C GLN A 168 -3.55 -15.99 4.17
N PHE A 169 -3.10 -16.28 5.36
CA PHE A 169 -2.45 -15.29 6.21
C PHE A 169 -0.94 -15.28 5.90
N SER A 170 -0.41 -14.09 5.70
CA SER A 170 1.04 -13.85 5.64
C SER A 170 1.55 -13.39 7.00
N ASP A 171 2.86 -13.48 7.23
CA ASP A 171 3.46 -13.11 8.52
C ASP A 171 3.03 -11.72 9.03
N PRO A 172 2.99 -10.64 8.22
CA PRO A 172 2.51 -9.34 8.68
C PRO A 172 1.05 -9.36 9.17
N VAL A 173 0.20 -10.16 8.54
CA VAL A 173 -1.22 -10.28 8.93
C VAL A 173 -1.37 -11.15 10.18
N GLU A 174 -0.53 -12.16 10.34
CA GLU A 174 -0.44 -12.96 11.57
C GLU A 174 -0.05 -12.07 12.77
N ASP A 175 0.98 -11.24 12.59
CA ASP A 175 1.44 -10.29 13.60
C ASP A 175 0.35 -9.26 13.94
N PHE A 176 -0.31 -8.70 12.92
CA PHE A 176 -1.44 -7.78 13.08
C PHE A 176 -2.54 -8.38 13.96
N ILE A 177 -2.99 -9.61 13.65
CA ILE A 177 -4.00 -10.32 14.43
C ILE A 177 -3.51 -10.55 15.87
N THR A 178 -2.27 -10.98 16.04
CA THR A 178 -1.68 -11.30 17.34
C THR A 178 -1.61 -10.06 18.24
N HIS A 179 -1.25 -8.90 17.69
CA HIS A 179 -1.17 -7.64 18.45
C HIS A 179 -2.56 -7.10 18.86
N LEU A 180 -3.57 -7.24 18.00
CA LEU A 180 -4.89 -6.68 18.29
C LEU A 180 -5.83 -7.63 19.04
N ALA A 181 -5.64 -8.94 18.95
CA ALA A 181 -6.50 -9.92 19.63
C ALA A 181 -6.65 -9.66 21.17
N PRO A 182 -5.60 -9.26 21.91
CA PRO A 182 -5.74 -8.94 23.34
C PRO A 182 -6.66 -7.76 23.66
N GLU A 183 -6.93 -6.90 22.70
CA GLU A 183 -7.75 -5.70 22.86
C GLU A 183 -9.23 -5.93 22.51
N MET A 184 -9.55 -7.06 21.91
CA MET A 184 -10.89 -7.41 21.45
C MET A 184 -11.78 -7.94 22.58
N SER A 185 -13.07 -8.14 22.29
CA SER A 185 -14.02 -8.76 23.23
C SER A 185 -13.63 -10.19 23.63
N LEU A 186 -14.07 -10.66 24.79
CA LEU A 186 -13.72 -12.00 25.31
C LEU A 186 -14.03 -13.11 24.28
N GLY A 187 -15.16 -13.02 23.58
CA GLY A 187 -15.52 -13.99 22.54
C GLY A 187 -14.52 -14.01 21.38
N MET A 188 -14.11 -12.85 20.89
CA MET A 188 -13.09 -12.73 19.85
C MET A 188 -11.72 -13.21 20.33
N LYS A 189 -11.31 -12.85 21.55
CA LYS A 189 -10.08 -13.38 22.16
C LYS A 189 -10.04 -14.89 22.15
N THR A 190 -11.17 -15.55 22.50
CA THR A 190 -11.26 -17.02 22.49
C THR A 190 -11.12 -17.58 21.07
N ILE A 191 -11.78 -16.96 20.08
CA ILE A 191 -11.66 -17.37 18.67
C ILE A 191 -10.20 -17.28 18.21
N PHE A 192 -9.50 -16.17 18.51
CA PHE A 192 -8.10 -16.01 18.14
C PHE A 192 -7.15 -16.91 18.93
N ALA A 193 -7.43 -17.20 20.22
CA ALA A 193 -6.63 -18.14 21.00
C ALA A 193 -6.75 -19.60 20.47
N LEU A 194 -7.87 -19.95 19.86
CA LEU A 194 -8.13 -21.27 19.28
C LEU A 194 -7.82 -21.33 17.78
N ARG A 195 -6.94 -20.47 17.26
CA ARG A 195 -6.61 -20.35 15.81
C ARG A 195 -6.36 -21.68 15.09
N PRO A 196 -5.67 -22.67 15.64
CA PRO A 196 -5.50 -23.94 14.95
C PRO A 196 -6.84 -24.59 14.52
N LEU A 197 -7.94 -24.31 15.24
CA LEU A 197 -9.30 -24.82 14.95
C LEU A 197 -10.18 -23.79 14.23
N THR A 198 -9.92 -22.50 14.40
CA THR A 198 -10.80 -21.41 13.95
C THR A 198 -10.24 -20.64 12.76
N ASN A 199 -9.04 -20.96 12.29
CA ASN A 199 -8.33 -20.24 11.23
C ASN A 199 -9.17 -20.07 9.95
N SER A 200 -9.88 -21.11 9.53
CA SER A 200 -10.76 -21.06 8.36
C SER A 200 -11.96 -20.11 8.56
N ILE A 201 -12.47 -20.01 9.78
CA ILE A 201 -13.58 -19.09 10.13
C ILE A 201 -13.08 -17.65 10.09
N ILE A 202 -11.91 -17.40 10.69
CA ILE A 202 -11.29 -16.07 10.68
C ILE A 202 -11.00 -15.65 9.24
N LEU A 203 -10.36 -16.49 8.45
CA LEU A 203 -10.04 -16.23 7.05
C LEU A 203 -11.32 -15.95 6.23
N SER A 204 -12.38 -16.75 6.43
CA SER A 204 -13.67 -16.53 5.79
C SER A 204 -14.30 -15.18 6.18
N SER A 205 -14.06 -14.70 7.40
CA SER A 205 -14.50 -13.35 7.82
C SER A 205 -13.76 -12.25 7.06
N TYR A 206 -12.45 -12.37 6.87
CA TYR A 206 -11.65 -11.44 6.06
C TYR A 206 -12.13 -11.37 4.62
N GLN A 207 -12.56 -12.50 4.03
CA GLN A 207 -13.06 -12.54 2.65
C GLN A 207 -14.36 -11.73 2.42
N LYS A 208 -15.04 -11.26 3.47
CA LYS A 208 -16.30 -10.50 3.36
C LYS A 208 -16.10 -9.02 3.04
N SER A 209 -14.89 -8.47 3.21
CA SER A 209 -14.58 -7.08 2.94
C SER A 209 -13.47 -6.94 1.89
N ASN A 210 -13.45 -5.82 1.18
CA ASN A 210 -12.39 -5.54 0.18
C ASN A 210 -11.01 -5.46 0.84
N THR A 211 -10.91 -4.77 1.98
CA THR A 211 -9.66 -4.66 2.75
C THR A 211 -9.21 -6.03 3.25
N GLY A 212 -10.12 -6.82 3.80
CA GLY A 212 -9.81 -8.17 4.29
C GLY A 212 -9.31 -9.08 3.17
N ARG A 213 -9.94 -9.04 1.98
CA ARG A 213 -9.45 -9.77 0.80
C ARG A 213 -8.07 -9.27 0.36
N ALA A 214 -7.85 -7.96 0.36
CA ALA A 214 -6.55 -7.40 0.01
C ALA A 214 -5.43 -7.83 0.96
N LEU A 215 -5.72 -8.01 2.24
CA LEU A 215 -4.77 -8.47 3.26
C LEU A 215 -4.45 -9.98 3.17
N THR A 216 -5.38 -10.78 2.65
CA THR A 216 -5.26 -12.24 2.70
C THR A 216 -5.14 -12.93 1.34
N ASN A 217 -5.23 -12.17 0.22
CA ASN A 217 -5.11 -12.72 -1.12
C ASN A 217 -4.01 -12.04 -1.92
N ASN A 218 -3.35 -12.78 -2.80
CA ASN A 218 -2.82 -12.17 -4.01
C ASN A 218 -4.04 -11.69 -4.80
N THR A 219 -4.15 -10.38 -5.04
CA THR A 219 -5.31 -9.84 -5.75
C THR A 219 -5.10 -10.01 -7.26
N ALA A 220 -6.15 -10.36 -7.98
CA ALA A 220 -6.12 -10.47 -9.42
C ALA A 220 -7.31 -9.72 -10.01
N ILE A 221 -7.04 -8.72 -10.85
CA ILE A 221 -8.09 -7.94 -11.48
C ILE A 221 -7.73 -7.58 -12.92
N ALA A 222 -8.69 -7.74 -13.84
CA ALA A 222 -8.55 -7.22 -15.19
C ALA A 222 -8.73 -5.69 -15.16
N THR A 223 -7.71 -4.96 -15.61
CA THR A 223 -7.70 -3.49 -15.62
C THR A 223 -7.89 -2.93 -17.03
N MET A 224 -7.54 -3.71 -18.08
CA MET A 224 -7.72 -3.30 -19.45
C MET A 224 -8.16 -4.49 -20.30
N ILE A 225 -9.02 -4.24 -21.28
CA ILE A 225 -9.42 -5.21 -22.30
C ILE A 225 -9.53 -4.51 -23.66
N SER A 226 -9.03 -5.14 -24.71
CA SER A 226 -9.13 -4.63 -26.07
C SER A 226 -9.32 -5.75 -27.08
N ALA A 227 -10.24 -5.56 -28.03
CA ALA A 227 -10.50 -6.48 -29.14
C ALA A 227 -11.30 -5.77 -30.22
N GLY A 228 -11.23 -6.31 -31.45
CA GLY A 228 -12.04 -5.85 -32.58
C GLY A 228 -11.62 -4.49 -33.15
N ILE A 229 -11.88 -4.31 -34.43
CA ILE A 229 -11.59 -3.08 -35.18
C ILE A 229 -12.79 -2.58 -35.98
N LYS A 230 -13.79 -3.43 -36.17
CA LYS A 230 -15.00 -3.13 -36.95
C LYS A 230 -16.16 -4.04 -36.53
N ASP A 231 -17.37 -3.52 -36.56
CA ASP A 231 -18.60 -4.16 -36.08
C ASP A 231 -19.02 -5.44 -36.83
N ASN A 232 -18.62 -5.59 -38.07
CA ASN A 232 -18.94 -6.77 -38.92
C ASN A 232 -17.75 -7.73 -39.14
N VAL A 233 -16.66 -7.59 -38.35
CA VAL A 233 -15.47 -8.43 -38.42
C VAL A 233 -15.24 -9.12 -37.08
N VAL A 234 -15.23 -10.46 -37.09
CA VAL A 234 -14.85 -11.24 -35.90
C VAL A 234 -13.33 -11.10 -35.71
N PRO A 235 -12.85 -10.58 -34.55
CA PRO A 235 -11.43 -10.34 -34.35
C PRO A 235 -10.63 -11.62 -34.20
N THR A 236 -9.39 -11.60 -34.68
CA THR A 236 -8.42 -12.69 -34.52
C THR A 236 -7.70 -12.66 -33.16
N ASN A 237 -7.79 -11.55 -32.45
CA ASN A 237 -7.13 -11.36 -31.12
C ASN A 237 -8.06 -10.62 -30.17
N ALA A 238 -8.01 -11.02 -28.92
CA ALA A 238 -8.47 -10.24 -27.77
C ALA A 238 -7.36 -10.23 -26.71
N ARG A 239 -7.12 -9.05 -26.13
CA ARG A 239 -6.06 -8.78 -25.19
C ARG A 239 -6.65 -8.33 -23.86
N VAL A 240 -6.20 -8.94 -22.75
CA VAL A 240 -6.56 -8.56 -21.39
C VAL A 240 -5.29 -8.23 -20.63
N VAL A 241 -5.28 -7.10 -19.92
CA VAL A 241 -4.22 -6.76 -18.95
C VAL A 241 -4.79 -6.96 -17.56
N CYS A 242 -4.05 -7.71 -16.75
CA CYS A 242 -4.39 -8.00 -15.37
C CYS A 242 -3.35 -7.40 -14.43
N ASN A 243 -3.80 -6.77 -13.35
CA ASN A 243 -2.95 -6.30 -12.26
C ASN A 243 -3.08 -7.22 -11.05
N THR A 244 -1.97 -7.48 -10.40
CA THR A 244 -1.88 -8.31 -9.18
C THR A 244 -1.05 -7.60 -8.13
N ARG A 245 -1.61 -7.54 -6.91
CA ARG A 245 -0.86 -7.18 -5.70
C ARG A 245 -0.46 -8.47 -4.98
N ILE A 246 0.84 -8.68 -4.79
CA ILE A 246 1.44 -9.95 -4.37
C ILE A 246 1.65 -9.95 -2.85
N LEU A 247 1.21 -10.99 -2.16
CA LEU A 247 1.45 -11.17 -0.72
C LEU A 247 2.92 -11.50 -0.42
N PRO A 248 3.46 -11.04 0.72
CA PRO A 248 4.72 -11.57 1.24
C PRO A 248 4.70 -13.10 1.30
N GLY A 249 5.80 -13.72 0.86
CA GLY A 249 5.90 -15.18 0.75
C GLY A 249 5.46 -15.77 -0.60
N THR A 250 4.89 -14.95 -1.50
CA THR A 250 4.60 -15.34 -2.89
C THR A 250 5.54 -14.57 -3.82
N THR A 251 6.06 -15.21 -4.85
CA THR A 251 6.94 -14.57 -5.84
C THR A 251 6.18 -14.18 -7.12
N GLN A 252 6.72 -13.25 -7.89
CA GLN A 252 6.18 -12.94 -9.24
C GLN A 252 6.11 -14.18 -10.13
N ARG A 253 7.09 -15.08 -10.00
CA ARG A 253 7.12 -16.34 -10.74
C ARG A 253 5.92 -17.23 -10.41
N ASP A 254 5.54 -17.32 -9.14
CA ASP A 254 4.37 -18.08 -8.70
C ASP A 254 3.09 -17.50 -9.27
N VAL A 255 3.00 -16.15 -9.28
CA VAL A 255 1.88 -15.43 -9.87
C VAL A 255 1.78 -15.69 -11.39
N ILE A 256 2.87 -15.54 -12.13
CA ILE A 256 2.91 -15.79 -13.58
C ILE A 256 2.45 -17.22 -13.88
N LYS A 257 2.98 -18.20 -13.15
CA LYS A 257 2.58 -19.61 -13.30
C LYS A 257 1.09 -19.83 -13.04
N ALA A 258 0.52 -19.17 -12.03
CA ALA A 258 -0.92 -19.26 -11.74
C ALA A 258 -1.77 -18.69 -12.89
N TYR A 259 -1.33 -17.58 -13.48
CA TYR A 259 -1.99 -17.01 -14.65
C TYR A 259 -1.85 -17.88 -15.90
N GLU A 260 -0.68 -18.47 -16.14
CA GLU A 260 -0.47 -19.42 -17.24
C GLU A 260 -1.45 -20.61 -17.15
N LEU A 261 -1.59 -21.20 -15.95
CA LEU A 261 -2.53 -22.28 -15.71
C LEU A 261 -3.99 -21.85 -15.85
N ALA A 262 -4.33 -20.63 -15.45
CA ALA A 262 -5.67 -20.09 -15.59
C ALA A 262 -6.00 -19.77 -17.06
N ALA A 263 -5.11 -19.08 -17.78
CA ALA A 263 -5.27 -18.68 -19.16
C ALA A 263 -5.35 -19.88 -20.12
N ALA A 264 -4.57 -20.93 -19.86
CA ALA A 264 -4.57 -22.16 -20.67
C ALA A 264 -5.93 -22.82 -20.74
N LYS A 265 -6.78 -22.68 -19.69
CA LYS A 265 -8.17 -23.22 -19.70
C LYS A 265 -9.05 -22.60 -20.80
N PHE A 266 -8.68 -21.42 -21.25
CA PHE A 266 -9.42 -20.62 -22.24
C PHE A 266 -8.62 -20.42 -23.53
N GLY A 267 -7.46 -21.09 -23.67
CA GLY A 267 -6.58 -20.96 -24.84
C GLY A 267 -5.81 -19.64 -24.87
N GLY A 268 -5.66 -18.97 -23.70
CA GLY A 268 -4.92 -17.73 -23.58
C GLY A 268 -3.41 -17.95 -23.41
N ILE A 269 -2.62 -17.00 -23.89
CA ILE A 269 -1.15 -16.97 -23.80
C ILE A 269 -0.77 -15.79 -22.91
N VAL A 270 -0.04 -16.07 -21.84
CA VAL A 270 0.47 -15.06 -20.89
C VAL A 270 1.78 -14.47 -21.42
N SER A 271 1.92 -13.16 -21.32
CA SER A 271 3.16 -12.43 -21.62
C SER A 271 3.39 -11.31 -20.61
N PRO A 272 4.65 -10.89 -20.37
CA PRO A 272 4.93 -9.73 -19.55
C PRO A 272 4.25 -8.49 -20.09
N TYR A 273 3.67 -7.68 -19.20
CA TYR A 273 3.20 -6.34 -19.54
C TYR A 273 4.32 -5.34 -19.21
N GLN A 274 4.57 -4.37 -20.10
CA GLN A 274 5.69 -3.42 -20.00
C GLN A 274 5.48 -2.35 -18.91
N ALA A 275 5.11 -2.75 -17.70
CA ALA A 275 5.02 -1.85 -16.57
C ALA A 275 6.09 -2.19 -15.54
N SER A 276 6.35 -1.26 -14.61
CA SER A 276 7.16 -1.54 -13.44
C SER A 276 6.56 -2.72 -12.67
N SER A 277 7.40 -3.60 -12.16
CA SER A 277 7.00 -4.69 -11.27
C SER A 277 7.90 -4.73 -10.05
N SER A 278 7.37 -5.21 -8.93
CA SER A 278 8.16 -5.40 -7.70
C SER A 278 7.70 -6.66 -6.99
N GLU A 279 8.65 -7.37 -6.38
CA GLU A 279 8.33 -8.41 -5.40
C GLU A 279 7.70 -7.76 -4.16
N ALA A 280 6.98 -8.55 -3.36
CA ALA A 280 6.62 -8.13 -2.02
C ALA A 280 7.88 -7.90 -1.20
N THR A 281 7.88 -6.88 -0.33
CA THR A 281 9.05 -6.60 0.50
C THR A 281 9.23 -7.67 1.57
N ALA A 282 10.46 -7.83 2.06
CA ALA A 282 10.70 -8.64 3.25
C ALA A 282 9.94 -8.03 4.45
N THR A 283 9.46 -8.90 5.34
CA THR A 283 8.79 -8.48 6.57
C THR A 283 9.83 -8.01 7.59
N SER A 284 9.69 -6.76 8.03
CA SER A 284 10.47 -6.20 9.14
C SER A 284 9.93 -6.68 10.49
N SER A 285 10.80 -6.80 11.47
CA SER A 285 10.42 -7.32 12.79
C SER A 285 9.55 -6.35 13.57
N SER A 286 8.40 -6.81 14.07
CA SER A 286 7.54 -6.09 15.02
C SER A 286 8.09 -6.03 16.45
N THR A 287 9.28 -6.64 16.70
CA THR A 287 9.96 -6.66 18.01
C THR A 287 11.33 -5.98 17.97
N SER A 288 11.73 -5.36 16.86
CA SER A 288 12.99 -4.63 16.77
C SER A 288 12.97 -3.37 17.63
N GLN A 289 14.15 -2.86 18.00
CA GLN A 289 14.26 -1.60 18.71
C GLN A 289 13.66 -0.43 17.93
N ALA A 290 13.80 -0.44 16.61
CA ALA A 290 13.20 0.58 15.76
C ALA A 290 11.65 0.54 15.77
N PHE A 291 11.02 -0.65 15.70
CA PHE A 291 9.56 -0.77 15.81
C PHE A 291 9.08 -0.30 17.20
N ILE A 292 9.78 -0.68 18.26
CA ILE A 292 9.47 -0.26 19.63
C ILE A 292 9.59 1.27 19.76
N ALA A 293 10.63 1.88 19.15
CA ALA A 293 10.82 3.33 19.14
C ALA A 293 9.67 4.06 18.42
N ILE A 294 9.25 3.55 17.25
CA ILE A 294 8.09 4.08 16.52
C ILE A 294 6.83 3.97 17.39
N GLY A 295 6.55 2.80 17.95
CA GLY A 295 5.39 2.57 18.82
C GLY A 295 5.36 3.47 20.05
N LYS A 296 6.51 3.67 20.68
CA LYS A 296 6.65 4.61 21.82
C LYS A 296 6.40 6.05 21.40
N SER A 297 6.93 6.49 20.28
CA SER A 297 6.70 7.84 19.73
C SER A 297 5.23 8.06 19.40
N ILE A 298 4.55 7.03 18.87
CA ILE A 298 3.10 7.06 18.62
C ILE A 298 2.33 7.23 19.93
N THR A 299 2.53 6.36 20.91
CA THR A 299 1.76 6.40 22.18
C THR A 299 2.01 7.65 23.00
N GLN A 300 3.18 8.27 22.87
CA GLN A 300 3.47 9.57 23.48
C GLN A 300 2.77 10.74 22.77
N THR A 301 2.49 10.63 21.48
CA THR A 301 1.83 11.68 20.69
C THR A 301 0.31 11.47 20.62
N PHE A 302 -0.11 10.22 20.54
CA PHE A 302 -1.49 9.75 20.44
C PHE A 302 -1.77 8.72 21.54
N PRO A 303 -2.02 9.16 22.80
CA PRO A 303 -2.10 8.27 23.96
C PRO A 303 -3.19 7.18 23.87
N ASP A 304 -4.25 7.45 23.12
CA ASP A 304 -5.39 6.54 22.98
C ASP A 304 -5.19 5.51 21.85
N ALA A 305 -4.13 5.66 21.04
CA ALA A 305 -3.90 4.80 19.90
C ALA A 305 -3.28 3.45 20.31
N LEU A 306 -3.89 2.37 19.81
CA LEU A 306 -3.30 1.04 19.85
C LEU A 306 -2.27 0.91 18.73
N VAL A 307 -1.08 0.43 19.02
CA VAL A 307 -0.03 0.22 18.02
C VAL A 307 -0.10 -1.21 17.49
N SER A 308 -0.08 -1.37 16.18
CA SER A 308 -0.08 -2.69 15.55
C SER A 308 0.80 -2.73 14.31
N PRO A 309 1.58 -3.81 14.08
CA PRO A 309 2.17 -4.06 12.77
C PRO A 309 1.06 -4.26 11.74
N TYR A 310 1.34 -3.95 10.48
CA TYR A 310 0.36 -3.99 9.40
C TYR A 310 1.01 -4.39 8.07
N LEU A 311 0.24 -5.01 7.18
CA LEU A 311 0.63 -5.22 5.79
C LEU A 311 0.16 -4.03 4.95
N THR A 312 1.07 -3.23 4.44
CA THR A 312 0.77 -2.15 3.49
C THR A 312 0.30 -2.77 2.17
N ILE A 313 -0.94 -2.47 1.78
CA ILE A 313 -1.55 -3.03 0.56
C ILE A 313 -1.18 -2.24 -0.70
N GLY A 314 -0.77 -0.99 -0.54
CA GLY A 314 -0.17 -0.12 -1.56
C GLY A 314 1.32 -0.40 -1.74
N GLY A 315 2.02 0.53 -2.35
CA GLY A 315 3.47 0.56 -2.44
C GLY A 315 3.95 1.96 -2.11
N THR A 316 5.14 2.10 -1.55
CA THR A 316 5.81 3.36 -1.25
C THR A 316 7.22 3.36 -1.83
N ASP A 317 7.93 4.45 -1.74
CA ASP A 317 9.33 4.55 -2.16
C ASP A 317 10.26 3.63 -1.37
N SER A 318 9.85 3.17 -0.18
CA SER A 318 10.65 2.28 0.67
C SER A 318 11.00 0.94 0.00
N LYS A 319 10.22 0.46 -0.98
CA LYS A 319 10.53 -0.72 -1.80
C LYS A 319 11.89 -0.63 -2.51
N ASN A 320 12.30 0.60 -2.90
CA ASN A 320 13.56 0.86 -3.58
C ASN A 320 14.78 0.65 -2.66
N PHE A 321 14.59 0.77 -1.35
CA PHE A 321 15.62 0.61 -0.32
C PHE A 321 15.78 -0.83 0.18
N THR A 322 15.14 -1.80 -0.47
CA THR A 322 15.27 -3.22 -0.14
C THR A 322 16.74 -3.64 -0.12
N GLY A 323 17.15 -4.31 0.97
CA GLY A 323 18.52 -4.75 1.21
C GLY A 323 19.43 -3.71 1.85
N LEU A 324 19.00 -2.44 2.00
CA LEU A 324 19.76 -1.41 2.71
C LEU A 324 19.45 -1.35 4.21
N SER A 325 18.35 -1.94 4.64
CA SER A 325 17.99 -2.17 6.05
C SER A 325 17.22 -3.47 6.21
N LYS A 326 17.31 -4.07 7.40
CA LYS A 326 16.43 -5.17 7.83
C LYS A 326 15.13 -4.65 8.46
N ASN A 327 15.09 -3.38 8.83
CA ASN A 327 14.04 -2.72 9.61
C ASN A 327 13.46 -1.56 8.79
N THR A 328 12.56 -1.86 7.87
CA THR A 328 11.91 -0.85 7.03
C THR A 328 10.43 -0.79 7.39
N TYR A 329 9.97 0.38 7.86
CA TYR A 329 8.63 0.63 8.35
C TYR A 329 7.95 1.73 7.54
N ARG A 330 6.60 1.75 7.56
CA ARG A 330 5.75 2.71 6.85
C ARG A 330 4.74 3.25 7.84
N PHE A 331 4.82 4.55 8.10
CA PHE A 331 3.88 5.18 9.03
C PHE A 331 3.85 6.69 8.83
N LEU A 332 2.68 7.20 8.53
CA LEU A 332 2.34 8.61 8.49
C LEU A 332 1.53 8.95 9.76
N PRO A 333 2.00 9.81 10.64
CA PRO A 333 1.39 10.06 11.95
C PRO A 333 0.16 10.97 11.87
N ILE A 334 -0.84 10.55 11.10
CA ILE A 334 -2.11 11.25 10.90
C ILE A 334 -3.25 10.33 11.33
N GLU A 335 -4.17 10.88 12.12
CA GLU A 335 -5.42 10.19 12.49
C GLU A 335 -6.51 10.51 11.47
N LEU A 336 -7.03 9.49 10.79
CA LEU A 336 -8.13 9.58 9.85
C LEU A 336 -9.26 8.64 10.26
N LYS A 337 -10.49 9.12 10.07
CA LYS A 337 -11.68 8.26 10.13
C LYS A 337 -11.80 7.45 8.85
N ALA A 338 -12.55 6.37 8.90
CA ALA A 338 -12.74 5.47 7.76
C ALA A 338 -13.34 6.18 6.52
N ASP A 339 -14.20 7.17 6.71
CA ASP A 339 -14.80 7.99 5.66
C ASP A 339 -13.84 9.04 5.08
N GLU A 340 -12.83 9.45 5.85
CA GLU A 340 -11.81 10.43 5.41
C GLU A 340 -10.70 9.79 4.56
N LEU A 341 -10.52 8.46 4.64
CA LEU A 341 -9.53 7.74 3.84
C LEU A 341 -9.67 7.96 2.32
N SER A 342 -10.90 8.19 1.86
CA SER A 342 -11.18 8.45 0.44
C SER A 342 -10.70 9.82 -0.05
N SER A 343 -10.26 10.72 0.84
CA SER A 343 -9.67 12.01 0.46
C SER A 343 -8.24 11.87 -0.06
N ILE A 344 -7.50 10.83 0.37
CA ILE A 344 -6.21 10.48 -0.21
C ILE A 344 -6.43 10.13 -1.69
N HIS A 345 -5.71 10.80 -2.60
CA HIS A 345 -5.94 10.76 -4.05
C HIS A 345 -7.34 11.23 -4.51
N GLY A 346 -8.24 11.55 -3.56
CA GLY A 346 -9.60 12.01 -3.81
C GLY A 346 -9.75 13.53 -3.91
N THR A 347 -11.00 14.00 -3.81
CA THR A 347 -11.32 15.42 -3.69
C THR A 347 -11.28 15.85 -2.22
N ASN A 348 -11.08 17.14 -1.98
CA ASN A 348 -11.05 17.74 -0.64
C ASN A 348 -9.94 17.16 0.27
N GLU A 349 -8.82 16.75 -0.31
CA GLU A 349 -7.65 16.36 0.45
C GLU A 349 -7.22 17.51 1.35
N ARG A 350 -7.04 17.21 2.62
CA ARG A 350 -6.74 18.21 3.64
C ARG A 350 -6.18 17.55 4.89
N ILE A 351 -5.35 18.27 5.62
CA ILE A 351 -4.89 17.90 6.95
C ILE A 351 -5.41 18.90 7.99
N SER A 352 -5.83 18.44 9.17
CA SER A 352 -6.17 19.35 10.26
C SER A 352 -4.92 20.03 10.82
N ILE A 353 -5.04 21.28 11.27
CA ILE A 353 -3.94 22.01 11.90
C ILE A 353 -3.41 21.24 13.12
N ASP A 354 -4.30 20.70 13.95
CA ASP A 354 -3.92 19.89 15.11
C ASP A 354 -3.21 18.58 14.66
N GLY A 355 -3.69 17.94 13.58
CA GLY A 355 -3.07 16.76 13.00
C GLY A 355 -1.66 17.05 12.49
N TYR A 356 -1.46 18.17 11.81
CA TYR A 356 -0.14 18.61 11.35
C TYR A 356 0.81 18.93 12.53
N HIS A 357 0.30 19.55 13.59
CA HIS A 357 1.08 19.78 14.81
C HIS A 357 1.50 18.48 15.50
N ASN A 358 0.58 17.51 15.61
CA ASN A 358 0.88 16.19 16.14
C ASN A 358 1.90 15.45 15.26
N LEU A 359 1.82 15.59 13.95
CA LEU A 359 2.77 15.01 13.00
C LEU A 359 4.19 15.57 13.24
N ILE A 360 4.36 16.88 13.39
CA ILE A 360 5.67 17.48 13.73
C ILE A 360 6.16 16.94 15.09
N THR A 361 5.28 16.88 16.08
CA THR A 361 5.62 16.36 17.43
C THR A 361 6.05 14.89 17.37
N PHE A 362 5.41 14.07 16.55
CA PHE A 362 5.84 12.68 16.34
C PHE A 362 7.23 12.64 15.69
N TYR A 363 7.46 13.45 14.63
CA TYR A 363 8.78 13.48 13.98
C TYR A 363 9.89 13.95 14.91
N GLN A 364 9.66 14.92 15.79
CA GLN A 364 10.64 15.28 16.84
C GLN A 364 11.00 14.08 17.71
N ARG A 365 10.00 13.30 18.16
CA ARG A 365 10.21 12.12 19.01
C ARG A 365 10.94 10.99 18.28
N ILE A 366 10.56 10.69 17.04
CA ILE A 366 11.18 9.59 16.32
C ILE A 366 12.61 9.94 15.86
N ILE A 367 12.89 11.21 15.50
CA ILE A 367 14.23 11.69 15.18
C ILE A 367 15.14 11.52 16.40
N LEU A 368 14.70 11.90 17.62
CA LEU A 368 15.43 11.64 18.85
C LEU A 368 15.67 10.15 19.05
N ALA A 369 14.60 9.35 18.97
CA ALA A 369 14.69 7.92 19.22
C ALA A 369 15.59 7.18 18.21
N PHE A 370 15.58 7.57 16.94
CA PHE A 370 16.45 6.99 15.91
C PHE A 370 17.89 7.52 16.02
N GLY A 371 18.07 8.77 16.46
CA GLY A 371 19.39 9.31 16.76
C GLY A 371 20.12 8.56 17.86
N ASP A 372 19.38 7.92 18.77
CA ASP A 372 19.88 7.20 19.95
C ASP A 372 19.80 5.66 19.78
N LEU A 373 19.41 5.14 18.62
CA LEU A 373 19.39 3.69 18.40
C LEU A 373 20.80 3.09 18.51
N PRO A 374 20.95 1.94 19.19
CA PRO A 374 22.25 1.28 19.24
C PRO A 374 22.68 0.83 17.84
N SER A 375 23.93 1.15 17.51
CA SER A 375 24.57 0.79 16.20
C SER A 375 24.88 -0.72 16.11
#